data_cd959b2aa02cc1aa69ab41837ec6c110
#
_entry.id   cd959b2aa02cc1aa69ab41837ec6c110
#
_cell.length_a   1.000
_cell.length_b   1.000
_cell.length_c   1.000
_cell.angle_alpha   90.00
_cell.angle_beta   90.00
_cell.angle_gamma   90.00
#
_symmetry.space_group_name_H-M   'P 1'
#
loop_
_entity.id
_entity.type
_entity.pdbx_description
1 polymer ?
#
loop_
_entity_poly.entity_id
_entity_poly.type
_entity_poly.pdbx_seq_one_letter_code
_entity_poly.pdbx_strand_id
1 'polypeptide(L)'
;MRNAEFQGRVVREATPPVTLRIPHSAFRTLSVAQPPLVPVIVGPTGVGKTAVAAAWAALEPITVVSADARQTYRGLDIGTAKPPPPLLARVPHVGLDVVQPGERYSAGQFARDAAVWLAEIRSAGRQPVVVGGTGFYVRALAEGLFHEPPLDAGRRERLHAWTARLPAARLAHWAARLDRRFAGGGRQRAVRAIEVALLTGRGLSWWQQHARATGAMRPWYIHLTLPRDALQRRIADRVDAMLAAGLVDEVRRTLARSVPPDAPGLDGVGYREVAAMLAGRLPERGLREAIIVATRRYAKRQDTWFRNQLRGETGKGKRETGNVWTLDATESPDVLAVRIAARWQAVTFPVSRVPFPGS
;
A
#
# COMPACT_ATOMS: atom_id res chain seq x y z
N MET A 1 -63.27 33.52 23.43
CA MET A 1 -62.27 34.44 22.89
C MET A 1 -60.99 33.62 22.73
N ARG A 2 -60.79 33.01 21.61
CA ARG A 2 -60.09 33.34 20.37
C ARG A 2 -58.69 33.90 20.66
N ASN A 3 -57.68 33.10 20.39
CA ASN A 3 -56.62 33.47 19.46
C ASN A 3 -55.84 32.20 19.03
N ALA A 4 -55.81 31.98 17.73
CA ALA A 4 -55.08 30.96 17.03
C ALA A 4 -53.71 31.53 16.65
N GLU A 5 -52.64 30.87 17.02
CA GLU A 5 -51.31 31.17 16.46
C GLU A 5 -50.93 30.15 15.40
N PHE A 6 -50.72 30.70 14.22
CA PHE A 6 -50.26 30.03 13.01
C PHE A 6 -48.74 29.79 13.15
N GLN A 7 -48.31 28.54 13.28
CA GLN A 7 -46.88 28.17 13.12
C GLN A 7 -46.66 27.75 11.66
N GLY A 8 -46.04 28.65 10.89
CA GLY A 8 -45.58 28.37 9.55
C GLY A 8 -44.42 27.40 9.50
N ARG A 9 -44.65 26.23 8.93
CA ARG A 9 -43.65 25.20 8.63
C ARG A 9 -42.90 25.61 7.37
N VAL A 10 -41.66 26.09 7.50
CA VAL A 10 -40.75 26.31 6.37
C VAL A 10 -40.28 24.95 5.85
N VAL A 11 -40.84 24.53 4.74
CA VAL A 11 -40.36 23.39 3.96
C VAL A 11 -39.12 23.85 3.20
N ARG A 12 -37.95 23.37 3.62
CA ARG A 12 -36.73 23.54 2.81
C ARG A 12 -36.79 22.53 1.66
N GLU A 13 -36.97 23.03 0.47
CA GLU A 13 -36.82 22.26 -0.76
C GLU A 13 -35.36 21.77 -0.86
N ALA A 14 -35.21 20.46 -0.93
CA ALA A 14 -33.92 19.80 -1.18
C ALA A 14 -33.58 19.97 -2.67
N THR A 15 -32.53 20.69 -2.96
CA THR A 15 -31.97 20.81 -4.32
C THR A 15 -31.50 19.39 -4.77
N PRO A 16 -31.93 18.92 -5.94
CA PRO A 16 -31.50 17.59 -6.42
C PRO A 16 -30.00 17.60 -6.76
N PRO A 17 -29.31 16.49 -6.60
CA PRO A 17 -27.89 16.37 -6.93
C PRO A 17 -27.70 16.61 -8.43
N VAL A 18 -26.79 17.52 -8.77
CA VAL A 18 -26.37 17.78 -10.15
C VAL A 18 -25.64 16.57 -10.66
N THR A 19 -26.31 15.73 -11.43
CA THR A 19 -25.70 14.60 -12.12
C THR A 19 -25.01 15.15 -13.37
N LEU A 20 -23.70 15.34 -13.29
CA LEU A 20 -22.89 15.68 -14.46
C LEU A 20 -22.90 14.46 -15.42
N ARG A 21 -23.74 14.50 -16.44
CA ARG A 21 -23.69 13.57 -17.57
C ARG A 21 -22.52 13.97 -18.46
N ILE A 22 -21.40 13.27 -18.34
CA ILE A 22 -20.29 13.37 -19.30
C ILE A 22 -20.76 12.66 -20.58
N PRO A 23 -20.83 13.32 -21.73
CA PRO A 23 -21.25 12.68 -22.97
C PRO A 23 -20.21 11.64 -23.40
N HIS A 24 -20.65 10.44 -23.73
CA HIS A 24 -19.81 9.33 -24.20
C HIS A 24 -19.00 9.64 -25.49
N SER A 25 -19.26 10.76 -26.16
CA SER A 25 -18.53 11.18 -27.36
C SER A 25 -17.17 11.83 -27.08
N ALA A 26 -16.86 12.21 -25.83
CA ALA A 26 -15.57 12.81 -25.46
C ALA A 26 -14.40 11.79 -25.32
N PHE A 27 -14.68 10.49 -25.47
CA PHE A 27 -13.68 9.42 -25.38
C PHE A 27 -13.03 9.04 -26.72
N ARG A 28 -13.27 9.79 -27.77
CA ARG A 28 -12.65 9.53 -29.08
C ARG A 28 -11.34 10.31 -29.22
N THR A 29 -10.24 9.53 -29.31
CA THR A 29 -8.87 9.98 -29.66
C THR A 29 -8.08 10.73 -28.58
N LEU A 30 -7.95 10.18 -27.39
CA LEU A 30 -6.72 10.38 -26.65
C LEU A 30 -5.76 9.25 -27.06
N SER A 31 -4.69 9.61 -27.75
CA SER A 31 -3.48 8.78 -27.82
C SER A 31 -3.27 8.19 -26.43
N VAL A 32 -3.17 6.85 -26.32
CA VAL A 32 -2.94 6.21 -25.02
C VAL A 32 -1.54 6.61 -24.57
N ALA A 33 -1.45 7.79 -23.96
CA ALA A 33 -0.21 8.28 -23.39
C ALA A 33 0.30 7.22 -22.43
N GLN A 34 1.54 6.79 -22.61
CA GLN A 34 2.15 5.81 -21.72
C GLN A 34 2.04 6.30 -20.27
N PRO A 35 1.72 5.41 -19.31
CA PRO A 35 1.68 5.80 -17.91
C PRO A 35 2.99 6.49 -17.51
N PRO A 36 2.92 7.53 -16.67
CA PRO A 36 4.09 8.31 -16.29
C PRO A 36 5.14 7.46 -15.59
N LEU A 37 6.41 7.78 -15.80
CA LEU A 37 7.51 7.23 -15.04
C LEU A 37 7.45 7.81 -13.62
N VAL A 38 7.55 6.96 -12.58
CA VAL A 38 7.47 7.36 -11.17
C VAL A 38 8.55 6.64 -10.37
N PRO A 39 9.36 7.35 -9.58
CA PRO A 39 10.32 6.72 -8.69
C PRO A 39 9.62 5.99 -7.55
N VAL A 40 10.14 4.80 -7.23
CA VAL A 40 9.56 3.90 -6.24
C VAL A 40 10.65 3.39 -5.29
N ILE A 41 10.69 3.93 -4.07
CA ILE A 41 11.65 3.51 -3.03
C ILE A 41 11.08 2.31 -2.29
N VAL A 42 11.69 1.15 -2.46
CA VAL A 42 11.27 -0.13 -1.88
C VAL A 42 12.38 -0.78 -1.07
N GLY A 43 12.00 -1.77 -0.26
CA GLY A 43 12.90 -2.55 0.57
C GLY A 43 12.24 -2.98 1.88
N PRO A 44 12.90 -3.79 2.72
CA PRO A 44 12.34 -4.28 3.96
C PRO A 44 12.06 -3.17 4.98
N THR A 45 11.20 -3.46 5.96
CA THR A 45 11.02 -2.58 7.11
C THR A 45 12.34 -2.43 7.86
N GLY A 46 12.64 -1.23 8.39
CA GLY A 46 13.90 -0.93 9.06
C GLY A 46 15.06 -0.54 8.14
N VAL A 47 14.93 -0.62 6.80
CA VAL A 47 16.03 -0.31 5.86
C VAL A 47 16.33 1.19 5.71
N GLY A 48 15.41 2.10 6.08
CA GLY A 48 15.64 3.54 6.00
C GLY A 48 14.89 4.28 4.88
N LYS A 49 13.90 3.67 4.23
CA LYS A 49 13.13 4.28 3.11
C LYS A 49 12.63 5.70 3.39
N THR A 50 12.02 5.91 4.56
CA THR A 50 11.45 7.21 4.94
C THR A 50 12.53 8.26 5.11
N ALA A 51 13.69 7.92 5.68
CA ALA A 51 14.81 8.84 5.85
C ALA A 51 15.39 9.27 4.50
N VAL A 52 15.55 8.33 3.55
CA VAL A 52 16.01 8.64 2.19
C VAL A 52 15.02 9.53 1.44
N ALA A 53 13.72 9.25 1.54
CA ALA A 53 12.70 10.11 0.94
C ALA A 53 12.69 11.52 1.57
N ALA A 54 12.87 11.61 2.88
CA ALA A 54 12.95 12.90 3.59
C ALA A 54 14.19 13.72 3.17
N ALA A 55 15.33 13.06 3.01
CA ALA A 55 16.55 13.70 2.50
C ALA A 55 16.38 14.16 1.06
N TRP A 56 15.72 13.36 0.22
CA TRP A 56 15.43 13.77 -1.17
C TRP A 56 14.47 14.97 -1.22
N ALA A 57 13.47 15.01 -0.34
CA ALA A 57 12.55 16.15 -0.25
C ALA A 57 13.23 17.49 0.10
N ALA A 58 14.43 17.45 0.71
CA ALA A 58 15.24 18.65 0.94
C ALA A 58 15.95 19.16 -0.32
N LEU A 59 16.09 18.34 -1.35
CA LEU A 59 16.76 18.68 -2.62
C LEU A 59 15.77 19.07 -3.71
N GLU A 60 14.58 18.45 -3.73
CA GLU A 60 13.59 18.61 -4.79
C GLU A 60 12.16 18.63 -4.20
N PRO A 61 11.21 19.33 -4.84
CA PRO A 61 9.82 19.42 -4.37
C PRO A 61 9.05 18.12 -4.60
N ILE A 62 9.37 17.07 -3.84
CA ILE A 62 8.66 15.78 -3.91
C ILE A 62 7.44 15.74 -2.98
N THR A 63 6.51 14.85 -3.30
CA THR A 63 5.43 14.40 -2.39
C THR A 63 5.46 12.88 -2.30
N VAL A 64 5.46 12.36 -1.09
CA VAL A 64 5.52 10.92 -0.83
C VAL A 64 4.12 10.31 -0.94
N VAL A 65 3.99 9.25 -1.75
CA VAL A 65 2.84 8.36 -1.77
C VAL A 65 3.19 7.12 -0.95
N SER A 66 2.60 6.99 0.25
CA SER A 66 2.89 5.86 1.14
C SER A 66 2.27 4.56 0.61
N ALA A 67 3.10 3.63 0.15
CA ALA A 67 2.70 2.28 -0.24
C ALA A 67 2.90 1.29 0.92
N ASP A 68 2.37 1.61 2.08
CA ASP A 68 2.40 0.77 3.28
C ASP A 68 0.97 0.49 3.78
N ALA A 69 0.54 -0.78 3.72
CA ALA A 69 -0.80 -1.20 4.09
C ALA A 69 -1.09 -1.07 5.60
N ARG A 70 -0.11 -0.71 6.43
CA ARG A 70 -0.30 -0.49 7.86
C ARG A 70 -0.43 0.99 8.20
N GLN A 71 0.25 1.86 7.47
CA GLN A 71 0.17 3.31 7.67
C GLN A 71 -1.14 3.93 7.18
N THR A 72 -1.99 3.17 6.48
CA THR A 72 -3.32 3.62 6.04
C THR A 72 -4.33 3.77 7.18
N TYR A 73 -4.08 3.17 8.34
CA TYR A 73 -5.02 3.18 9.47
C TYR A 73 -4.83 4.39 10.38
N ARG A 74 -5.93 5.11 10.64
CA ARG A 74 -5.97 6.28 11.52
C ARG A 74 -5.68 5.91 12.98
N GLY A 75 -4.82 6.70 13.63
CA GLY A 75 -4.49 6.54 15.04
C GLY A 75 -3.65 5.31 15.38
N LEU A 76 -3.11 4.62 14.37
CA LEU A 76 -2.12 3.57 14.51
C LEU A 76 -0.77 4.08 14.00
N ASP A 77 -0.09 4.88 14.82
CA ASP A 77 1.05 5.69 14.38
C ASP A 77 2.39 5.08 14.83
N ILE A 78 2.47 4.66 16.09
CA ILE A 78 3.70 4.14 16.70
C ILE A 78 4.06 2.79 16.09
N GLY A 79 3.15 1.82 16.14
CA GLY A 79 3.43 0.47 15.66
C GLY A 79 3.59 0.36 14.15
N THR A 80 3.05 1.31 13.38
CA THR A 80 3.27 1.38 11.93
C THR A 80 4.48 2.23 11.56
N ALA A 81 5.05 2.94 12.55
CA ALA A 81 6.11 3.95 12.40
C ALA A 81 5.79 4.95 11.31
N LYS A 82 4.62 5.57 11.38
CA LYS A 82 4.32 6.74 10.55
C LYS A 82 5.36 7.82 10.75
N PRO A 83 5.63 8.62 9.73
CA PRO A 83 6.49 9.79 9.88
C PRO A 83 5.96 10.69 10.99
N PRO A 84 6.83 11.21 11.87
CA PRO A 84 6.39 12.07 12.97
C PRO A 84 5.91 13.44 12.44
N PRO A 85 5.06 14.16 13.18
CA PRO A 85 4.49 15.44 12.75
C PRO A 85 5.51 16.47 12.22
N PRO A 86 6.70 16.65 12.82
CA PRO A 86 7.70 17.58 12.28
C PRO A 86 8.21 17.18 10.88
N LEU A 87 8.23 15.88 10.54
CA LEU A 87 8.59 15.43 9.20
C LEU A 87 7.43 15.63 8.23
N LEU A 88 6.20 15.34 8.65
CA LEU A 88 4.99 15.54 7.82
C LEU A 88 4.79 17.02 7.48
N ALA A 89 5.15 17.94 8.36
CA ALA A 89 5.10 19.39 8.12
C ALA A 89 6.08 19.83 7.00
N ARG A 90 7.21 19.15 6.84
CA ARG A 90 8.24 19.48 5.84
C ARG A 90 8.08 18.73 4.54
N VAL A 91 7.61 17.50 4.60
CA VAL A 91 7.49 16.60 3.46
C VAL A 91 6.04 16.18 3.32
N PRO A 92 5.31 16.65 2.31
CA PRO A 92 3.95 16.24 2.07
C PRO A 92 3.84 14.73 1.81
N HIS A 93 2.88 14.09 2.47
CA HIS A 93 2.59 12.66 2.32
C HIS A 93 1.11 12.47 1.99
N VAL A 94 0.81 11.49 1.14
CA VAL A 94 -0.52 10.94 0.90
C VAL A 94 -0.53 9.44 1.15
N GLY A 95 -1.70 8.86 1.38
CA GLY A 95 -1.84 7.42 1.68
C GLY A 95 -1.60 7.07 3.15
N LEU A 96 -1.50 8.08 4.02
CA LEU A 96 -1.55 7.92 5.48
C LEU A 96 -2.97 8.19 5.97
N ASP A 97 -3.40 7.54 7.07
CA ASP A 97 -4.66 7.84 7.76
C ASP A 97 -5.92 7.81 6.86
N VAL A 98 -5.96 6.87 5.92
CA VAL A 98 -7.03 6.77 4.92
C VAL A 98 -8.31 6.18 5.51
N VAL A 99 -8.20 5.14 6.33
CA VAL A 99 -9.32 4.36 6.87
C VAL A 99 -9.25 4.18 8.38
N GLN A 100 -10.39 3.83 9.01
CA GLN A 100 -10.42 3.47 10.42
C GLN A 100 -9.84 2.07 10.66
N PRO A 101 -9.36 1.74 11.87
CA PRO A 101 -8.77 0.43 12.18
C PRO A 101 -9.68 -0.78 11.93
N GLY A 102 -11.00 -0.59 12.01
CA GLY A 102 -11.99 -1.64 11.72
C GLY A 102 -12.26 -1.88 10.24
N GLU A 103 -11.84 -0.98 9.37
CA GLU A 103 -12.15 -1.02 7.94
C GLU A 103 -11.11 -1.82 7.15
N ARG A 104 -11.52 -2.37 6.02
CA ARG A 104 -10.60 -3.04 5.08
C ARG A 104 -10.17 -2.08 3.99
N TYR A 105 -8.87 -1.96 3.78
CA TYR A 105 -8.32 -1.20 2.67
C TYR A 105 -7.53 -2.13 1.75
N SER A 106 -8.05 -2.36 0.56
CA SER A 106 -7.51 -3.33 -0.39
C SER A 106 -6.46 -2.71 -1.31
N ALA A 107 -5.61 -3.54 -1.91
CA ALA A 107 -4.66 -3.09 -2.93
C ALA A 107 -5.36 -2.48 -4.17
N GLY A 108 -6.59 -2.89 -4.46
CA GLY A 108 -7.40 -2.29 -5.52
C GLY A 108 -7.88 -0.88 -5.17
N GLN A 109 -8.29 -0.65 -3.93
CA GLN A 109 -8.61 0.70 -3.44
C GLN A 109 -7.36 1.57 -3.46
N PHE A 110 -6.26 1.09 -2.88
CA PHE A 110 -4.99 1.80 -2.93
C PHE A 110 -4.59 2.20 -4.36
N ALA A 111 -4.68 1.29 -5.32
CA ALA A 111 -4.27 1.59 -6.70
C ALA A 111 -5.14 2.67 -7.34
N ARG A 112 -6.46 2.71 -7.07
CA ARG A 112 -7.37 3.76 -7.54
C ARG A 112 -7.06 5.10 -6.89
N ASP A 113 -6.95 5.12 -5.56
CA ASP A 113 -6.69 6.35 -4.80
C ASP A 113 -5.31 6.91 -5.15
N ALA A 114 -4.30 6.04 -5.23
CA ALA A 114 -2.94 6.45 -5.60
C ALA A 114 -2.84 6.96 -7.04
N ALA A 115 -3.65 6.47 -7.98
CA ALA A 115 -3.71 7.02 -9.32
C ALA A 115 -4.20 8.48 -9.32
N VAL A 116 -5.21 8.79 -8.49
CA VAL A 116 -5.69 10.17 -8.29
C VAL A 116 -4.60 11.02 -7.65
N TRP A 117 -3.99 10.55 -6.56
CA TRP A 117 -2.92 11.29 -5.88
C TRP A 117 -1.73 11.58 -6.80
N LEU A 118 -1.32 10.62 -7.65
CA LEU A 118 -0.25 10.82 -8.63
C LEU A 118 -0.57 11.96 -9.60
N ALA A 119 -1.81 12.05 -10.05
CA ALA A 119 -2.27 13.12 -10.95
C ALA A 119 -2.29 14.48 -10.24
N GLU A 120 -2.87 14.55 -9.04
CA GLU A 120 -2.94 15.77 -8.21
C GLU A 120 -1.55 16.31 -7.85
N ILE A 121 -0.62 15.45 -7.42
CA ILE A 121 0.75 15.84 -7.08
C ILE A 121 1.44 16.46 -8.29
N ARG A 122 1.27 15.87 -9.46
CA ARG A 122 1.86 16.38 -10.71
C ARG A 122 1.23 17.70 -11.15
N SER A 123 -0.08 17.82 -11.05
CA SER A 123 -0.77 19.08 -11.38
C SER A 123 -0.35 20.23 -10.46
N ALA A 124 0.06 19.93 -9.22
CA ALA A 124 0.65 20.88 -8.28
C ALA A 124 2.14 21.15 -8.52
N GLY A 125 2.70 20.70 -9.65
CA GLY A 125 4.13 20.91 -10.00
C GLY A 125 5.12 20.15 -9.12
N ARG A 126 4.68 19.12 -8.39
CA ARG A 126 5.53 18.32 -7.50
C ARG A 126 5.82 16.94 -8.09
N GLN A 127 6.97 16.37 -7.70
CA GLN A 127 7.34 15.01 -8.11
C GLN A 127 6.73 13.99 -7.15
N PRO A 128 5.83 13.10 -7.59
CA PRO A 128 5.38 11.99 -6.76
C PRO A 128 6.50 10.95 -6.60
N VAL A 129 6.72 10.49 -5.37
CA VAL A 129 7.66 9.41 -5.03
C VAL A 129 6.88 8.36 -4.24
N VAL A 130 6.75 7.16 -4.78
CA VAL A 130 6.10 6.05 -4.06
C VAL A 130 7.09 5.43 -3.09
N VAL A 131 6.73 5.35 -1.81
CA VAL A 131 7.61 4.82 -0.75
C VAL A 131 6.88 3.76 0.05
N GLY A 132 7.41 2.55 0.11
CA GLY A 132 6.77 1.55 0.94
C GLY A 132 7.36 0.14 0.89
N GLY A 133 6.87 -0.68 1.81
CA GLY A 133 7.24 -2.09 1.94
C GLY A 133 6.13 -3.07 1.50
N THR A 134 4.95 -2.58 1.12
CA THR A 134 3.84 -3.42 0.67
C THR A 134 3.93 -3.64 -0.84
N GLY A 135 4.74 -4.61 -1.24
CA GLY A 135 5.01 -4.87 -2.66
C GLY A 135 3.75 -5.10 -3.50
N PHE A 136 2.70 -5.69 -2.93
CA PHE A 136 1.43 -5.89 -3.64
C PHE A 136 0.71 -4.57 -3.95
N TYR A 137 0.85 -3.54 -3.11
CA TYR A 137 0.34 -2.19 -3.41
C TYR A 137 1.09 -1.57 -4.60
N VAL A 138 2.42 -1.64 -4.55
CA VAL A 138 3.27 -1.15 -5.66
C VAL A 138 2.93 -1.85 -6.96
N ARG A 139 2.78 -3.19 -6.92
CA ARG A 139 2.42 -3.97 -8.11
C ARG A 139 1.03 -3.62 -8.64
N ALA A 140 0.05 -3.45 -7.75
CA ALA A 140 -1.31 -3.07 -8.14
C ALA A 140 -1.33 -1.71 -8.85
N LEU A 141 -0.52 -0.75 -8.38
CA LEU A 141 -0.40 0.58 -8.99
C LEU A 141 0.35 0.54 -10.32
N ALA A 142 1.40 -0.27 -10.43
CA ALA A 142 2.26 -0.35 -11.62
C ALA A 142 1.66 -1.21 -12.76
N GLU A 143 1.04 -2.35 -12.40
CA GLU A 143 0.53 -3.30 -13.39
C GLU A 143 -0.98 -3.21 -13.58
N GLY A 144 -1.67 -2.51 -12.68
CA GLY A 144 -3.12 -2.58 -12.54
C GLY A 144 -3.56 -3.90 -11.91
N LEU A 145 -4.81 -3.93 -11.51
CA LEU A 145 -5.51 -5.17 -11.13
C LEU A 145 -6.62 -5.41 -12.13
N PHE A 146 -7.12 -6.63 -12.18
CA PHE A 146 -8.28 -6.92 -13.02
C PHE A 146 -9.52 -6.17 -12.50
N HIS A 147 -10.36 -5.71 -13.45
CA HIS A 147 -11.65 -5.15 -13.13
C HIS A 147 -12.59 -6.28 -12.72
N GLU A 148 -12.93 -6.30 -11.45
CA GLU A 148 -13.89 -7.23 -10.91
C GLU A 148 -15.30 -6.66 -11.10
N PRO A 149 -16.27 -7.47 -11.55
CA PRO A 149 -17.65 -7.03 -11.58
C PRO A 149 -18.14 -6.75 -10.14
N PRO A 150 -19.13 -5.88 -9.97
CA PRO A 150 -19.74 -5.64 -8.67
C PRO A 150 -20.19 -6.96 -8.04
N LEU A 151 -19.69 -7.26 -6.84
CA LEU A 151 -20.08 -8.44 -6.07
C LEU A 151 -21.19 -8.06 -5.09
N ASP A 152 -22.23 -8.86 -5.03
CA ASP A 152 -23.30 -8.70 -4.04
C ASP A 152 -22.75 -8.82 -2.62
N ALA A 153 -22.92 -7.78 -1.81
CA ALA A 153 -22.34 -7.68 -0.48
C ALA A 153 -22.88 -8.77 0.47
N GLY A 154 -24.18 -9.05 0.41
CA GLY A 154 -24.80 -10.07 1.28
C GLY A 154 -24.35 -11.49 0.92
N ARG A 155 -24.23 -11.81 -0.39
CA ARG A 155 -23.67 -13.10 -0.82
C ARG A 155 -22.21 -13.24 -0.40
N ARG A 156 -21.45 -12.16 -0.51
CA ARG A 156 -20.04 -12.10 -0.11
C ARG A 156 -19.88 -12.35 1.40
N GLU A 157 -20.69 -11.73 2.23
CA GLU A 157 -20.66 -11.91 3.67
C GLU A 157 -20.99 -13.37 4.06
N ARG A 158 -22.06 -13.95 3.52
CA ARG A 158 -22.40 -15.36 3.74
C ARG A 158 -21.27 -16.30 3.32
N LEU A 159 -20.63 -16.03 2.19
CA LEU A 159 -19.49 -16.80 1.72
C LEU A 159 -18.28 -16.70 2.66
N HIS A 160 -18.00 -15.51 3.16
CA HIS A 160 -16.94 -15.30 4.15
C HIS A 160 -17.23 -16.04 5.46
N ALA A 161 -18.46 -16.00 5.97
CA ALA A 161 -18.87 -16.76 7.14
C ALA A 161 -18.73 -18.27 6.95
N TRP A 162 -19.08 -18.79 5.77
CA TRP A 162 -18.89 -20.20 5.43
C TRP A 162 -17.41 -20.58 5.33
N THR A 163 -16.60 -19.81 4.59
CA THR A 163 -15.18 -20.10 4.43
C THR A 163 -14.39 -19.96 5.75
N ALA A 164 -14.85 -19.12 6.67
CA ALA A 164 -14.23 -18.97 8.00
C ALA A 164 -14.19 -20.29 8.78
N ARG A 165 -15.20 -21.14 8.60
CA ARG A 165 -15.36 -22.44 9.29
C ARG A 165 -14.52 -23.56 8.68
N LEU A 166 -13.97 -23.37 7.48
CA LEU A 166 -13.25 -24.43 6.78
C LEU A 166 -11.74 -24.42 7.10
N PRO A 167 -11.10 -25.58 7.25
CA PRO A 167 -9.65 -25.66 7.36
C PRO A 167 -8.97 -25.27 6.05
N ALA A 168 -7.72 -24.81 6.14
CA ALA A 168 -6.96 -24.31 4.98
C ALA A 168 -6.83 -25.33 3.84
N ALA A 169 -6.67 -26.61 4.16
CA ALA A 169 -6.60 -27.69 3.16
C ALA A 169 -7.89 -27.82 2.34
N ARG A 170 -9.06 -27.70 2.97
CA ARG A 170 -10.38 -27.74 2.29
C ARG A 170 -10.56 -26.52 1.39
N LEU A 171 -10.14 -25.35 1.85
CA LEU A 171 -10.18 -24.13 1.04
C LEU A 171 -9.27 -24.24 -0.18
N ALA A 172 -8.05 -24.77 -0.04
CA ALA A 172 -7.15 -24.99 -1.16
C ALA A 172 -7.73 -25.97 -2.18
N HIS A 173 -8.34 -27.06 -1.71
CA HIS A 173 -9.03 -28.02 -2.57
C HIS A 173 -10.18 -27.37 -3.37
N TRP A 174 -11.06 -26.61 -2.73
CA TRP A 174 -12.15 -25.91 -3.41
C TRP A 174 -11.62 -24.88 -4.41
N ALA A 175 -10.61 -24.10 -4.03
CA ALA A 175 -10.00 -23.11 -4.91
C ALA A 175 -9.44 -23.77 -6.18
N ALA A 176 -8.76 -24.92 -6.07
CA ALA A 176 -8.22 -25.65 -7.20
C ALA A 176 -9.33 -26.25 -8.13
N ARG A 177 -10.46 -26.66 -7.56
CA ARG A 177 -11.60 -27.15 -8.37
C ARG A 177 -12.30 -26.02 -9.13
N LEU A 178 -12.42 -24.85 -8.53
CA LEU A 178 -13.10 -23.70 -9.11
C LEU A 178 -12.22 -22.90 -10.07
N ASP A 179 -10.90 -22.99 -9.90
CA ASP A 179 -9.92 -22.34 -10.77
C ASP A 179 -8.74 -23.28 -11.06
N ARG A 180 -8.73 -23.90 -12.23
CA ARG A 180 -7.69 -24.88 -12.64
C ARG A 180 -6.26 -24.33 -12.64
N ARG A 181 -6.10 -23.00 -12.65
CA ARG A 181 -4.79 -22.33 -12.59
C ARG A 181 -4.43 -21.87 -11.19
N PHE A 182 -5.21 -22.23 -10.19
CA PHE A 182 -4.88 -21.93 -8.80
C PHE A 182 -3.60 -22.67 -8.38
N ALA A 183 -2.50 -21.93 -8.33
CA ALA A 183 -1.17 -22.48 -8.01
C ALA A 183 -0.89 -22.61 -6.49
N GLY A 184 -1.94 -22.68 -5.67
CA GLY A 184 -1.81 -22.70 -4.23
C GLY A 184 -1.62 -21.31 -3.62
N GLY A 185 -1.23 -21.30 -2.36
CA GLY A 185 -1.11 -20.08 -1.55
C GLY A 185 -1.82 -20.24 -0.21
N GLY A 186 -1.63 -19.27 0.68
CA GLY A 186 -2.26 -19.31 2.01
C GLY A 186 -3.79 -19.18 1.94
N ARG A 187 -4.41 -19.35 3.11
CA ARG A 187 -5.87 -19.26 3.32
C ARG A 187 -6.53 -18.09 2.56
N GLN A 188 -5.95 -16.89 2.63
CA GLN A 188 -6.51 -15.70 1.97
C GLN A 188 -6.61 -15.84 0.45
N ARG A 189 -5.61 -16.42 -0.21
CA ARG A 189 -5.64 -16.66 -1.67
C ARG A 189 -6.70 -17.69 -2.05
N ALA A 190 -6.83 -18.76 -1.26
CA ALA A 190 -7.83 -19.77 -1.51
C ALA A 190 -9.26 -19.20 -1.33
N VAL A 191 -9.51 -18.46 -0.25
CA VAL A 191 -10.79 -17.78 -0.03
C VAL A 191 -11.11 -16.83 -1.18
N ARG A 192 -10.13 -16.03 -1.64
CA ARG A 192 -10.32 -15.10 -2.75
C ARG A 192 -10.62 -15.81 -4.07
N ALA A 193 -9.96 -16.91 -4.38
CA ALA A 193 -10.24 -17.69 -5.58
C ALA A 193 -11.66 -18.28 -5.55
N ILE A 194 -12.10 -18.79 -4.40
CA ILE A 194 -13.46 -19.30 -4.19
C ILE A 194 -14.48 -18.17 -4.32
N GLU A 195 -14.24 -17.04 -3.67
CA GLU A 195 -15.11 -15.85 -3.69
C GLU A 195 -15.38 -15.39 -5.12
N VAL A 196 -14.31 -15.12 -5.87
CA VAL A 196 -14.44 -14.66 -7.26
C VAL A 196 -15.17 -15.70 -8.11
N ALA A 197 -14.81 -16.97 -8.01
CA ALA A 197 -15.41 -18.00 -8.83
C ALA A 197 -16.91 -18.20 -8.55
N LEU A 198 -17.32 -18.24 -7.27
CA LEU A 198 -18.72 -18.48 -6.88
C LEU A 198 -19.61 -17.25 -7.10
N LEU A 199 -19.07 -16.05 -6.98
CA LEU A 199 -19.84 -14.82 -7.14
C LEU A 199 -19.92 -14.32 -8.58
N THR A 200 -18.95 -14.70 -9.43
CA THR A 200 -18.89 -14.23 -10.83
C THR A 200 -19.12 -15.33 -11.88
N GLY A 201 -19.11 -16.60 -11.47
CA GLY A 201 -19.19 -17.75 -12.39
C GLY A 201 -17.89 -18.00 -13.18
N ARG A 202 -16.79 -17.28 -12.90
CA ARG A 202 -15.49 -17.43 -13.57
C ARG A 202 -14.36 -17.49 -12.57
N GLY A 203 -13.38 -18.35 -12.79
CA GLY A 203 -12.19 -18.46 -11.92
C GLY A 203 -11.40 -17.15 -11.86
N LEU A 204 -10.71 -16.91 -10.74
CA LEU A 204 -9.88 -15.72 -10.54
C LEU A 204 -8.84 -15.55 -11.64
N SER A 205 -8.21 -16.65 -12.10
CA SER A 205 -7.22 -16.62 -13.18
C SER A 205 -7.80 -16.15 -14.51
N TRP A 206 -9.08 -16.45 -14.77
CA TRP A 206 -9.76 -15.96 -15.96
C TRP A 206 -9.87 -14.43 -15.95
N TRP A 207 -10.32 -13.85 -14.82
CA TRP A 207 -10.41 -12.39 -14.65
C TRP A 207 -9.05 -11.70 -14.78
N GLN A 208 -8.01 -12.28 -14.19
CA GLN A 208 -6.64 -11.78 -14.30
C GLN A 208 -6.11 -11.73 -15.74
N GLN A 209 -6.64 -12.56 -16.62
CA GLN A 209 -6.23 -12.61 -18.03
C GLN A 209 -7.08 -11.72 -18.93
N HIS A 210 -8.40 -11.68 -18.70
CA HIS A 210 -9.35 -11.06 -19.62
C HIS A 210 -9.84 -9.68 -19.21
N ALA A 211 -9.71 -9.32 -17.95
CA ALA A 211 -10.18 -8.04 -17.40
C ALA A 211 -9.02 -7.22 -16.81
N ARG A 212 -7.83 -7.31 -17.37
CA ARG A 212 -6.64 -6.65 -16.87
C ARG A 212 -6.78 -5.13 -17.00
N ALA A 213 -6.64 -4.41 -15.87
CA ALA A 213 -6.54 -2.96 -15.87
C ALA A 213 -5.13 -2.54 -16.28
N THR A 214 -5.00 -1.39 -16.89
CA THR A 214 -3.70 -0.74 -17.12
C THR A 214 -3.21 -0.13 -15.81
N GLY A 215 -1.92 -0.29 -15.52
CA GLY A 215 -1.29 0.38 -14.37
C GLY A 215 -1.29 1.90 -14.53
N ALA A 216 -1.33 2.61 -13.40
CA ALA A 216 -1.34 4.06 -13.37
C ALA A 216 0.04 4.70 -13.50
N MET A 217 1.11 3.92 -13.43
CA MET A 217 2.50 4.38 -13.53
C MET A 217 3.42 3.33 -14.14
N ARG A 218 4.56 3.79 -14.67
CA ARG A 218 5.74 2.96 -14.93
C ARG A 218 6.70 3.14 -13.76
N PRO A 219 7.04 2.10 -12.99
CA PRO A 219 7.91 2.24 -11.84
C PRO A 219 9.38 2.36 -12.26
N TRP A 220 10.11 3.29 -11.64
CA TRP A 220 11.55 3.29 -11.58
C TRP A 220 11.97 2.91 -10.16
N TYR A 221 12.41 1.66 -9.99
CA TYR A 221 12.64 1.09 -8.68
C TYR A 221 14.00 1.49 -8.10
N ILE A 222 13.97 1.98 -6.87
CA ILE A 222 15.10 2.21 -5.98
C ILE A 222 14.98 1.19 -4.85
N HIS A 223 15.72 0.10 -4.98
CA HIS A 223 15.67 -1.00 -4.01
C HIS A 223 16.76 -0.80 -2.95
N LEU A 224 16.34 -0.41 -1.74
CA LEU A 224 17.26 -0.27 -0.61
C LEU A 224 17.51 -1.63 0.05
N THR A 225 18.78 -1.93 0.27
CA THR A 225 19.24 -3.16 0.94
C THR A 225 20.15 -2.84 2.13
N LEU A 226 20.22 -3.75 3.07
CA LEU A 226 21.16 -3.70 4.19
C LEU A 226 21.75 -5.08 4.45
N PRO A 227 22.99 -5.18 4.93
CA PRO A 227 23.51 -6.40 5.52
C PRO A 227 22.56 -6.92 6.61
N ARG A 228 22.42 -8.25 6.66
CA ARG A 228 21.45 -8.91 7.55
C ARG A 228 21.57 -8.46 9.00
N ASP A 229 22.79 -8.40 9.51
CA ASP A 229 23.04 -8.08 10.91
C ASP A 229 22.75 -6.61 11.22
N ALA A 230 23.04 -5.70 10.28
CA ALA A 230 22.67 -4.30 10.39
C ALA A 230 21.16 -4.10 10.41
N LEU A 231 20.43 -4.81 9.54
CA LEU A 231 18.98 -4.79 9.53
C LEU A 231 18.37 -5.36 10.82
N GLN A 232 18.96 -6.44 11.37
CA GLN A 232 18.50 -7.05 12.62
C GLN A 232 18.67 -6.09 13.81
N ARG A 233 19.81 -5.38 13.89
CA ARG A 233 20.03 -4.34 14.91
C ARG A 233 19.01 -3.23 14.77
N ARG A 234 18.87 -2.62 13.58
CA ARG A 234 17.87 -1.55 13.33
C ARG A 234 16.43 -1.98 13.67
N ILE A 235 16.08 -3.25 13.47
CA ILE A 235 14.77 -3.77 13.86
C ILE A 235 14.63 -3.81 15.38
N ALA A 236 15.64 -4.24 16.12
CA ALA A 236 15.61 -4.30 17.58
C ALA A 236 15.49 -2.87 18.17
N ASP A 237 16.36 -1.94 17.73
CA ASP A 237 16.35 -0.54 18.17
C ASP A 237 14.99 0.13 17.89
N ARG A 238 14.40 -0.17 16.72
CA ARG A 238 13.08 0.33 16.35
C ARG A 238 11.97 -0.21 17.26
N VAL A 239 12.01 -1.48 17.64
CA VAL A 239 11.04 -2.07 18.56
C VAL A 239 11.17 -1.45 19.94
N ASP A 240 12.39 -1.23 20.41
CA ASP A 240 12.65 -0.54 21.68
C ASP A 240 12.08 0.88 21.67
N ALA A 241 12.32 1.63 20.60
CA ALA A 241 11.77 2.97 20.42
C ALA A 241 10.22 2.96 20.35
N MET A 242 9.59 1.99 19.71
CA MET A 242 8.12 1.86 19.67
C MET A 242 7.55 1.58 21.05
N LEU A 243 8.15 0.67 21.82
CA LEU A 243 7.72 0.36 23.19
C LEU A 243 7.88 1.58 24.11
N ALA A 244 9.01 2.27 24.03
CA ALA A 244 9.26 3.50 24.79
C ALA A 244 8.32 4.64 24.40
N ALA A 245 7.91 4.74 23.13
CA ALA A 245 6.94 5.72 22.65
C ALA A 245 5.49 5.43 23.03
N GLY A 246 5.20 4.29 23.69
CA GLY A 246 3.87 3.95 24.18
C GLY A 246 3.04 3.09 23.20
N LEU A 247 3.65 2.19 22.47
CA LEU A 247 2.93 1.23 21.59
C LEU A 247 1.82 0.46 22.32
N VAL A 248 2.07 0.06 23.58
CA VAL A 248 1.07 -0.65 24.41
C VAL A 248 -0.15 0.23 24.65
N ASP A 249 0.05 1.50 24.95
CA ASP A 249 -1.04 2.44 25.22
C ASP A 249 -1.78 2.83 23.93
N GLU A 250 -1.11 2.86 22.79
CA GLU A 250 -1.77 3.03 21.49
C GLU A 250 -2.77 1.90 21.23
N VAL A 251 -2.39 0.65 21.51
CA VAL A 251 -3.29 -0.51 21.37
C VAL A 251 -4.44 -0.45 22.39
N ARG A 252 -4.16 -0.15 23.67
CA ARG A 252 -5.20 0.00 24.71
C ARG A 252 -6.25 1.05 24.30
N ARG A 253 -5.80 2.23 23.87
CA ARG A 253 -6.71 3.29 23.40
C ARG A 253 -7.53 2.87 22.20
N THR A 254 -6.94 2.10 21.28
CA THR A 254 -7.65 1.58 20.10
C THR A 254 -8.74 0.58 20.48
N LEU A 255 -8.43 -0.36 21.37
CA LEU A 255 -9.40 -1.34 21.88
C LEU A 255 -10.51 -0.67 22.70
N ALA A 256 -10.20 0.36 23.49
CA ALA A 256 -11.16 1.13 24.26
C ALA A 256 -12.19 1.87 23.39
N ARG A 257 -11.90 2.09 22.11
CA ARG A 257 -12.84 2.66 21.12
C ARG A 257 -13.71 1.59 20.44
N SER A 258 -13.86 0.43 21.07
CA SER A 258 -14.64 -0.70 20.55
C SER A 258 -14.15 -1.26 19.21
N VAL A 259 -12.88 -1.07 18.90
CA VAL A 259 -12.25 -1.73 17.75
C VAL A 259 -11.96 -3.19 18.13
N PRO A 260 -12.48 -4.19 17.38
CA PRO A 260 -12.25 -5.59 17.69
C PRO A 260 -10.76 -5.96 17.69
N PRO A 261 -10.28 -6.86 18.55
CA PRO A 261 -8.87 -7.26 18.60
C PRO A 261 -8.36 -7.92 17.31
N ASP A 262 -9.26 -8.47 16.50
CA ASP A 262 -9.00 -9.07 15.19
C ASP A 262 -9.28 -8.12 14.02
N ALA A 263 -9.52 -6.84 14.32
CA ALA A 263 -9.73 -5.81 13.30
C ALA A 263 -8.53 -5.72 12.31
N PRO A 264 -8.79 -5.41 11.04
CA PRO A 264 -7.74 -5.35 10.01
C PRO A 264 -6.55 -4.44 10.36
N GLY A 265 -6.78 -3.32 11.05
CA GLY A 265 -5.74 -2.42 11.52
C GLY A 265 -4.84 -3.07 12.58
N LEU A 266 -5.42 -3.85 13.49
CA LEU A 266 -4.70 -4.52 14.57
C LEU A 266 -4.03 -5.84 14.15
N ASP A 267 -4.25 -6.33 12.93
CA ASP A 267 -3.55 -7.51 12.39
C ASP A 267 -2.08 -7.22 11.98
N GLY A 268 -1.54 -6.07 12.31
CA GLY A 268 -0.16 -5.68 12.07
C GLY A 268 0.82 -6.32 13.05
N VAL A 269 2.10 -6.43 12.63
CA VAL A 269 3.20 -6.78 13.55
C VAL A 269 3.34 -5.67 14.59
N GLY A 270 3.55 -6.04 15.83
CA GLY A 270 3.52 -5.16 17.00
C GLY A 270 2.13 -5.13 17.65
N TYR A 271 1.11 -4.82 16.87
CA TYR A 271 -0.27 -4.74 17.36
C TYR A 271 -0.83 -6.09 17.83
N ARG A 272 -0.62 -7.16 17.04
CA ARG A 272 -1.06 -8.52 17.40
C ARG A 272 -0.38 -9.02 18.67
N GLU A 273 0.90 -8.77 18.80
CA GLU A 273 1.70 -9.19 19.95
C GLU A 273 1.24 -8.43 21.20
N VAL A 274 1.00 -7.12 21.12
CA VAL A 274 0.45 -6.33 22.22
C VAL A 274 -0.97 -6.76 22.56
N ALA A 275 -1.85 -6.96 21.58
CA ALA A 275 -3.21 -7.46 21.82
C ALA A 275 -3.21 -8.85 22.46
N ALA A 276 -2.27 -9.73 22.09
CA ALA A 276 -2.10 -11.03 22.73
C ALA A 276 -1.63 -10.90 24.18
N MET A 277 -0.73 -9.98 24.47
CA MET A 277 -0.27 -9.68 25.83
C MET A 277 -1.41 -9.13 26.70
N LEU A 278 -2.16 -8.16 26.20
CA LEU A 278 -3.28 -7.58 26.91
C LEU A 278 -4.40 -8.59 27.20
N ALA A 279 -4.52 -9.62 26.36
CA ALA A 279 -5.44 -10.75 26.55
C ALA A 279 -4.85 -11.89 27.38
N GLY A 280 -3.68 -11.73 27.99
CA GLY A 280 -3.02 -12.75 28.83
C GLY A 280 -2.44 -13.95 28.07
N ARG A 281 -2.42 -13.92 26.72
CA ARG A 281 -1.89 -15.02 25.88
C ARG A 281 -0.38 -14.93 25.65
N LEU A 282 0.22 -13.80 25.94
CA LEU A 282 1.66 -13.55 25.86
C LEU A 282 2.11 -12.88 27.15
N PRO A 283 3.14 -13.38 27.86
CA PRO A 283 3.66 -12.73 29.04
C PRO A 283 4.36 -11.41 28.67
N GLU A 284 4.22 -10.38 29.49
CA GLU A 284 4.75 -9.03 29.24
C GLU A 284 6.27 -9.06 28.97
N ARG A 285 7.03 -9.83 29.79
CA ARG A 285 8.47 -10.03 29.63
C ARG A 285 8.88 -10.60 28.25
N GLY A 286 7.94 -11.24 27.55
CA GLY A 286 8.16 -11.83 26.22
C GLY A 286 7.75 -10.92 25.06
N LEU A 287 7.10 -9.78 25.33
CA LEU A 287 6.51 -8.92 24.31
C LEU A 287 7.57 -8.39 23.33
N ARG A 288 8.63 -7.80 23.85
CA ARG A 288 9.74 -7.22 23.06
C ARG A 288 10.28 -8.25 22.04
N GLU A 289 10.66 -9.42 22.52
CA GLU A 289 11.25 -10.46 21.65
C GLU A 289 10.22 -10.99 20.63
N ALA A 290 8.96 -11.15 21.02
CA ALA A 290 7.88 -11.56 20.11
C ALA A 290 7.74 -10.57 18.94
N ILE A 291 7.75 -9.26 19.21
CA ILE A 291 7.66 -8.21 18.19
C ILE A 291 8.92 -8.24 17.28
N ILE A 292 10.12 -8.37 17.86
CA ILE A 292 11.38 -8.45 17.10
C ILE A 292 11.34 -9.64 16.13
N VAL A 293 10.99 -10.83 16.63
CA VAL A 293 10.90 -12.06 15.80
C VAL A 293 9.86 -11.90 14.68
N ALA A 294 8.69 -11.36 15.00
CA ALA A 294 7.64 -11.13 14.02
C ALA A 294 8.08 -10.12 12.95
N THR A 295 8.75 -9.03 13.37
CA THR A 295 9.28 -7.98 12.47
C THR A 295 10.39 -8.52 11.56
N ARG A 296 11.32 -9.33 12.08
CA ARG A 296 12.37 -9.99 11.28
C ARG A 296 11.76 -10.92 10.21
N ARG A 297 10.74 -11.70 10.58
CA ARG A 297 9.99 -12.54 9.62
C ARG A 297 9.27 -11.71 8.57
N TYR A 298 8.71 -10.59 8.96
CA TYR A 298 8.04 -9.66 8.03
C TYR A 298 9.05 -9.04 7.06
N ALA A 299 10.16 -8.50 7.56
CA ALA A 299 11.25 -7.95 6.76
C ALA A 299 11.81 -8.97 5.74
N LYS A 300 12.01 -10.23 6.17
CA LYS A 300 12.45 -11.33 5.27
C LYS A 300 11.43 -11.58 4.16
N ARG A 301 10.12 -11.57 4.46
CA ARG A 301 9.08 -11.73 3.43
C ARG A 301 9.08 -10.58 2.42
N GLN A 302 9.23 -9.34 2.88
CA GLN A 302 9.33 -8.17 2.00
C GLN A 302 10.55 -8.26 1.09
N ASP A 303 11.73 -8.53 1.65
CA ASP A 303 12.96 -8.66 0.91
C ASP A 303 12.91 -9.80 -0.13
N THR A 304 12.38 -10.96 0.23
CA THR A 304 12.17 -12.08 -0.69
C THR A 304 11.19 -11.70 -1.81
N TRP A 305 10.10 -11.00 -1.47
CA TRP A 305 9.11 -10.56 -2.45
C TRP A 305 9.73 -9.59 -3.47
N PHE A 306 10.42 -8.56 -3.02
CA PHE A 306 11.06 -7.59 -3.91
C PHE A 306 12.15 -8.25 -4.76
N ARG A 307 13.03 -9.05 -4.18
CA ARG A 307 14.04 -9.80 -4.95
C ARG A 307 13.41 -10.65 -6.06
N ASN A 308 12.34 -11.37 -5.78
CA ASN A 308 11.67 -12.21 -6.78
C ASN A 308 10.94 -11.38 -7.82
N GLN A 309 10.25 -10.31 -7.41
CA GLN A 309 9.53 -9.44 -8.32
C GLN A 309 10.48 -8.67 -9.25
N LEU A 310 11.57 -8.13 -8.71
CA LEU A 310 12.54 -7.34 -9.45
C LEU A 310 13.48 -8.23 -10.32
N ARG A 311 13.73 -9.49 -9.92
CA ARG A 311 14.47 -10.47 -10.74
C ARG A 311 13.61 -11.11 -11.82
N GLY A 312 12.33 -11.34 -11.59
CA GLY A 312 11.40 -11.90 -12.58
C GLY A 312 11.26 -11.01 -13.83
N GLU A 313 11.62 -9.76 -13.71
CA GLU A 313 11.71 -8.81 -14.82
C GLU A 313 12.94 -9.04 -15.71
N THR A 314 13.93 -9.81 -15.25
CA THR A 314 15.14 -10.16 -16.03
C THR A 314 15.10 -11.55 -16.70
N GLY A 315 14.11 -12.42 -16.36
CA GLY A 315 14.18 -13.84 -16.70
C GLY A 315 13.18 -14.43 -17.69
N LYS A 316 11.99 -13.87 -17.89
CA LYS A 316 11.01 -14.38 -18.88
C LYS A 316 10.05 -13.26 -19.34
N GLY A 317 10.48 -12.48 -20.29
CA GLY A 317 9.66 -11.45 -20.92
C GLY A 317 10.27 -10.07 -20.77
N LYS A 318 10.77 -9.56 -21.87
CA LYS A 318 11.39 -8.26 -22.06
C LYS A 318 10.74 -7.14 -21.24
N ARG A 319 11.31 -6.84 -20.06
CA ARG A 319 11.25 -5.51 -19.48
C ARG A 319 12.67 -4.98 -19.44
N GLU A 320 12.83 -3.76 -19.91
CA GLU A 320 14.11 -3.08 -20.01
C GLU A 320 14.82 -3.12 -18.64
N THR A 321 15.99 -3.71 -18.63
CA THR A 321 16.86 -3.90 -17.44
C THR A 321 17.34 -2.58 -16.81
N GLY A 322 16.84 -1.43 -17.26
CA GLY A 322 17.17 -0.09 -16.80
C GLY A 322 16.34 0.45 -15.63
N ASN A 323 15.23 -0.19 -15.27
CA ASN A 323 14.26 0.39 -14.31
C ASN A 323 14.47 -0.01 -12.85
N VAL A 324 15.50 -0.78 -12.52
CA VAL A 324 15.78 -1.20 -11.13
C VAL A 324 17.20 -0.79 -10.76
N TRP A 325 17.30 -0.04 -9.66
CA TRP A 325 18.58 0.35 -9.08
C TRP A 325 18.65 -0.07 -7.61
N THR A 326 19.62 -0.94 -7.28
CA THR A 326 19.83 -1.40 -5.90
C THR A 326 20.89 -0.53 -5.23
N LEU A 327 20.57 -0.05 -4.03
CA LEU A 327 21.44 0.80 -3.21
C LEU A 327 21.68 0.18 -1.84
N ASP A 328 22.89 0.28 -1.35
CA ASP A 328 23.26 -0.10 0.00
C ASP A 328 22.90 1.02 0.98
N ALA A 329 21.96 0.76 1.87
CA ALA A 329 21.49 1.70 2.88
C ALA A 329 22.38 1.71 4.15
N THR A 330 23.62 1.25 4.08
CA THR A 330 24.69 1.56 5.04
C THR A 330 25.20 2.99 4.84
N GLU A 331 25.11 3.51 3.62
CA GLU A 331 25.38 4.93 3.33
C GLU A 331 24.33 5.83 4.01
N SER A 332 24.70 7.09 4.29
CA SER A 332 23.76 8.03 4.90
C SER A 332 22.58 8.33 3.97
N PRO A 333 21.40 8.65 4.53
CA PRO A 333 20.23 9.04 3.73
C PRO A 333 20.49 10.22 2.80
N ASP A 334 21.32 11.18 3.20
CA ASP A 334 21.65 12.39 2.41
C ASP A 334 22.49 12.02 1.19
N VAL A 335 23.51 11.18 1.35
CA VAL A 335 24.32 10.67 0.23
C VAL A 335 23.47 9.90 -0.77
N LEU A 336 22.61 9.02 -0.28
CA LEU A 336 21.69 8.27 -1.12
C LEU A 336 20.71 9.19 -1.86
N ALA A 337 20.19 10.22 -1.20
CA ALA A 337 19.26 11.17 -1.79
C ALA A 337 19.89 11.97 -2.93
N VAL A 338 21.13 12.46 -2.75
CA VAL A 338 21.87 13.16 -3.80
C VAL A 338 22.09 12.26 -5.02
N ARG A 339 22.50 11.01 -4.80
CA ARG A 339 22.69 10.05 -5.89
C ARG A 339 21.38 9.73 -6.62
N ILE A 340 20.28 9.60 -5.87
CA ILE A 340 18.95 9.32 -6.42
C ILE A 340 18.48 10.50 -7.26
N ALA A 341 18.56 11.73 -6.74
CA ALA A 341 18.15 12.94 -7.44
C ALA A 341 18.91 13.11 -8.76
N ALA A 342 20.24 13.01 -8.73
CA ALA A 342 21.08 13.13 -9.92
C ALA A 342 20.72 12.08 -11.00
N ARG A 343 20.53 10.82 -10.59
CA ARG A 343 20.16 9.76 -11.54
C ARG A 343 18.72 9.91 -12.04
N TRP A 344 17.81 10.38 -11.22
CA TRP A 344 16.43 10.66 -11.62
C TRP A 344 16.37 11.73 -12.70
N GLN A 345 17.11 12.81 -12.53
CA GLN A 345 17.23 13.88 -13.54
C GLN A 345 17.78 13.34 -14.85
N ALA A 346 18.82 12.51 -14.81
CA ALA A 346 19.38 11.90 -16.02
C ALA A 346 18.41 10.96 -16.75
N VAL A 347 17.51 10.29 -16.02
CA VAL A 347 16.49 9.41 -16.59
C VAL A 347 15.32 10.18 -17.19
N THR A 348 14.93 11.30 -16.56
CA THR A 348 13.76 12.10 -16.99
C THR A 348 14.09 13.14 -18.03
N PHE A 349 15.32 13.67 -18.01
CA PHE A 349 15.84 14.64 -18.94
C PHE A 349 17.14 14.11 -19.59
N PRO A 350 17.07 13.07 -20.45
CA PRO A 350 18.24 12.63 -21.15
C PRO A 350 18.77 13.82 -21.96
N VAL A 351 19.95 14.29 -21.60
CA VAL A 351 20.66 15.33 -22.40
C VAL A 351 20.78 14.76 -23.80
N SER A 352 19.97 15.30 -24.71
CA SER A 352 20.16 15.03 -26.15
C SER A 352 21.63 15.29 -26.44
N ARG A 353 22.35 14.28 -26.92
CA ARG A 353 23.65 14.51 -27.51
C ARG A 353 23.42 15.47 -28.68
N VAL A 354 23.59 16.76 -28.42
CA VAL A 354 23.70 17.73 -29.48
C VAL A 354 24.93 17.28 -30.24
N PRO A 355 24.86 16.89 -31.53
CA PRO A 355 26.04 16.67 -32.29
C PRO A 355 26.74 18.04 -32.36
N PHE A 356 27.98 18.10 -31.90
CA PHE A 356 28.83 19.29 -32.13
C PHE A 356 28.82 19.52 -33.62
N PRO A 357 28.41 20.69 -34.09
CA PRO A 357 28.62 21.04 -35.51
C PRO A 357 30.11 21.32 -35.68
N GLY A 358 30.82 20.45 -36.39
CA GLY A 358 32.15 20.81 -36.90
C GLY A 358 33.29 19.87 -36.49
N SER A 359 33.55 18.90 -37.27
CA SER A 359 34.89 18.51 -37.70
C SER A 359 34.82 18.01 -39.14
#